data_45c50648fe5d4dbefd147d99e5fc5880
#
_entry.id   45c50648fe5d4dbefd147d99e5fc5880
#
_cell.length_a   1.000
_cell.length_b   1.000
_cell.length_c   1.000
_cell.angle_alpha   90.00
_cell.angle_beta   90.00
_cell.angle_gamma   90.00
#
_symmetry.space_group_name_H-M   'P 1'
#
loop_
_entity.id
_entity.type
_entity.pdbx_description
1 polymer ?
#
loop_
_entity_poly.entity_id
_entity_poly.type
_entity_poly.pdbx_seq_one_letter_code
_entity_poly.pdbx_strand_id
1 'polypeptide(L)'
;MLDIFDILGPVMIGPSSSHTAGAARIGAMARALLGQPPVKAAIHLYGSFAETGAGHGTDRALVGGLLGMKPDDPRLPTAFDEAKKAGLTYTIDEVKLRDAHPNTAVIEAESADGRKLSMQASSIGGGRIMVNKLDGIEVNFNGTYNTLVIRNLDYYSSEAAVTTILSQFRINIANMSMYRHKRGGESLMIIEVDQHIKPEQVSFIGQLPGIVSLTYYDKEEDDDGAGFDEGDI
;
A
#
# COMPACT_ATOMS: atom_id res chain seq x y z
N MET A 1 4.01 4.10 -25.11
CA MET A 1 3.91 5.56 -25.42
C MET A 1 3.73 6.22 -24.08
N LEU A 2 4.55 7.17 -23.66
CA LEU A 2 4.33 7.89 -22.41
C LEU A 2 3.03 8.71 -22.58
N ASP A 3 2.06 8.50 -21.69
CA ASP A 3 0.84 9.29 -21.66
C ASP A 3 1.19 10.72 -21.19
N ILE A 4 0.46 11.71 -21.71
CA ILE A 4 0.65 13.12 -21.29
C ILE A 4 0.41 13.28 -19.79
N PHE A 5 -0.44 12.46 -19.19
CA PHE A 5 -0.70 12.42 -17.75
C PHE A 5 0.47 11.87 -16.93
N ASP A 6 1.32 10.99 -17.50
CA ASP A 6 2.58 10.56 -16.88
C ASP A 6 3.58 11.72 -16.74
N ILE A 7 3.43 12.76 -17.58
CA ILE A 7 4.29 13.95 -17.59
C ILE A 7 3.76 15.04 -16.65
N LEU A 8 2.44 15.18 -16.52
CA LEU A 8 1.81 16.23 -15.71
C LEU A 8 1.87 15.95 -14.20
N GLY A 9 2.09 14.70 -13.81
CA GLY A 9 2.05 14.27 -12.41
C GLY A 9 0.64 14.25 -11.81
N PRO A 10 0.48 13.69 -10.62
CA PRO A 10 -0.82 13.59 -9.95
C PRO A 10 -1.33 14.96 -9.49
N VAL A 11 -2.65 15.13 -9.41
CA VAL A 11 -3.25 16.24 -8.66
C VAL A 11 -2.85 16.09 -7.20
N MET A 12 -2.25 17.14 -6.61
CA MET A 12 -1.71 17.06 -5.26
C MET A 12 -1.65 18.41 -4.57
N ILE A 13 -1.63 18.40 -3.24
CA ILE A 13 -1.34 19.57 -2.40
C ILE A 13 0.07 19.42 -1.84
N GLY A 14 1.02 20.14 -2.44
CA GLY A 14 2.41 20.14 -2.01
C GLY A 14 3.38 20.41 -3.17
N PRO A 15 4.65 20.67 -2.87
CA PRO A 15 5.62 21.12 -3.87
C PRO A 15 6.26 20.00 -4.68
N SER A 16 6.07 18.72 -4.31
CA SER A 16 6.82 17.60 -4.90
C SER A 16 5.97 16.35 -5.10
N SER A 17 5.90 15.85 -6.33
CA SER A 17 5.20 14.59 -6.63
C SER A 17 5.83 13.39 -5.89
N SER A 18 7.15 13.37 -5.71
CA SER A 18 7.81 12.28 -4.98
C SER A 18 7.67 12.41 -3.47
N HIS A 19 7.92 13.63 -2.92
CA HIS A 19 7.98 13.86 -1.47
C HIS A 19 6.61 14.10 -0.83
N THR A 20 5.60 14.51 -1.62
CA THR A 20 4.25 14.72 -1.11
C THR A 20 3.30 13.64 -1.60
N ALA A 21 3.04 13.55 -2.91
CA ALA A 21 2.07 12.58 -3.42
C ALA A 21 2.53 11.12 -3.21
N GLY A 22 3.80 10.83 -3.52
CA GLY A 22 4.36 9.49 -3.28
C GLY A 22 4.38 9.11 -1.80
N ALA A 23 4.70 10.06 -0.91
CA ALA A 23 4.67 9.82 0.54
C ALA A 23 3.24 9.58 1.06
N ALA A 24 2.25 10.37 0.61
CA ALA A 24 0.85 10.15 0.98
C ALA A 24 0.37 8.76 0.53
N ARG A 25 0.70 8.35 -0.69
CA ARG A 25 0.38 7.00 -1.19
C ARG A 25 1.09 5.89 -0.41
N ILE A 26 2.33 6.08 0.04
CA ILE A 26 3.02 5.12 0.92
C ILE A 26 2.25 4.97 2.24
N GLY A 27 1.82 6.06 2.86
CA GLY A 27 1.00 6.02 4.07
C GLY A 27 -0.35 5.34 3.86
N ALA A 28 -1.04 5.66 2.74
CA ALA A 28 -2.32 5.05 2.37
C ALA A 28 -2.17 3.53 2.11
N MET A 29 -1.10 3.12 1.42
CA MET A 29 -0.78 1.70 1.20
C MET A 29 -0.57 0.98 2.54
N ALA A 30 0.19 1.55 3.47
CA ALA A 30 0.40 0.94 4.79
C ALA A 30 -0.93 0.78 5.54
N ARG A 31 -1.81 1.79 5.51
CA ARG A 31 -3.16 1.70 6.08
C ARG A 31 -4.00 0.59 5.44
N ALA A 32 -4.02 0.50 4.10
CA ALA A 32 -4.76 -0.52 3.38
C ALA A 32 -4.27 -1.93 3.71
N LEU A 33 -2.94 -2.14 3.73
CA LEU A 33 -2.34 -3.43 4.06
C LEU A 33 -2.47 -3.82 5.54
N LEU A 34 -2.59 -2.86 6.46
CA LEU A 34 -2.96 -3.12 7.85
C LEU A 34 -4.42 -3.59 7.95
N GLY A 35 -5.28 -3.20 6.99
CA GLY A 35 -6.69 -3.58 6.89
C GLY A 35 -7.62 -2.81 7.83
N GLN A 36 -7.08 -1.90 8.65
CA GLN A 36 -7.84 -1.04 9.57
C GLN A 36 -7.07 0.27 9.86
N PRO A 37 -7.75 1.32 10.36
CA PRO A 37 -7.08 2.53 10.79
C PRO A 37 -6.00 2.24 11.84
N PRO A 38 -4.76 2.73 11.67
CA PRO A 38 -3.73 2.58 12.68
C PRO A 38 -4.02 3.47 13.90
N VAL A 39 -3.72 2.95 15.09
CA VAL A 39 -3.73 3.72 16.35
C VAL A 39 -2.32 4.07 16.80
N LYS A 40 -1.33 3.34 16.28
CA LYS A 40 0.09 3.59 16.53
C LYS A 40 0.90 3.37 15.26
N ALA A 41 1.91 4.24 15.03
CA ALA A 41 2.86 4.07 13.93
C ALA A 41 4.28 4.51 14.31
N ALA A 42 5.29 3.82 13.78
CA ALA A 42 6.67 4.29 13.73
C ALA A 42 7.05 4.44 12.25
N ILE A 43 7.56 5.60 11.88
CA ILE A 43 7.91 5.97 10.51
C ILE A 43 9.40 6.27 10.48
N HIS A 44 10.14 5.48 9.72
CA HIS A 44 11.58 5.61 9.59
C HIS A 44 11.92 6.08 8.18
N LEU A 45 12.52 7.25 8.06
CA LEU A 45 12.85 7.89 6.79
C LEU A 45 14.28 7.56 6.37
N TYR A 46 14.47 7.36 5.08
CA TYR A 46 15.79 7.08 4.50
C TYR A 46 16.12 8.04 3.36
N GLY A 47 17.40 8.43 3.26
CA GLY A 47 17.96 9.21 2.16
C GLY A 47 17.27 10.57 2.01
N SER A 48 16.83 10.90 0.81
CA SER A 48 16.22 12.20 0.54
C SER A 48 14.94 12.46 1.34
N PHE A 49 14.19 11.41 1.70
CA PHE A 49 13.04 11.55 2.60
C PHE A 49 13.46 12.03 4.00
N ALA A 50 14.60 11.56 4.52
CA ALA A 50 15.16 12.03 5.79
C ALA A 50 15.75 13.44 5.66
N GLU A 51 16.56 13.68 4.63
CA GLU A 51 17.31 14.93 4.46
C GLU A 51 16.42 16.14 4.16
N THR A 52 15.37 15.96 3.35
CA THR A 52 14.55 17.07 2.84
C THR A 52 13.06 16.97 3.22
N GLY A 53 12.68 15.91 3.92
CA GLY A 53 11.28 15.55 4.18
C GLY A 53 10.48 16.64 4.89
N ALA A 54 11.05 17.28 5.90
CA ALA A 54 10.39 18.33 6.64
C ALA A 54 10.08 19.57 5.77
N GLY A 55 11.00 19.94 4.87
CA GLY A 55 10.82 21.07 3.93
C GLY A 55 9.79 20.82 2.84
N HIS A 56 9.62 19.58 2.42
CA HIS A 56 8.67 19.18 1.37
C HIS A 56 7.37 18.56 1.92
N GLY A 57 7.22 18.48 3.24
CA GLY A 57 6.03 17.94 3.90
C GLY A 57 5.88 16.42 3.78
N THR A 58 6.98 15.68 3.56
CA THR A 58 6.98 14.20 3.47
C THR A 58 6.43 13.56 4.75
N ASP A 59 6.81 14.08 5.90
CA ASP A 59 6.35 13.68 7.21
C ASP A 59 4.82 13.80 7.36
N ARG A 60 4.26 14.98 7.00
CA ARG A 60 2.81 15.21 6.99
C ARG A 60 2.08 14.35 5.99
N ALA A 61 2.67 14.16 4.81
CA ALA A 61 2.08 13.34 3.75
C ALA A 61 2.00 11.86 4.16
N LEU A 62 3.05 11.29 4.77
CA LEU A 62 3.04 9.93 5.29
C LEU A 62 1.98 9.75 6.39
N VAL A 63 1.92 10.68 7.35
CA VAL A 63 0.90 10.65 8.42
C VAL A 63 -0.50 10.85 7.85
N GLY A 64 -0.68 11.78 6.89
CA GLY A 64 -1.95 11.98 6.19
C GLY A 64 -2.42 10.72 5.47
N GLY A 65 -1.52 10.04 4.75
CA GLY A 65 -1.82 8.76 4.12
C GLY A 65 -2.25 7.68 5.12
N LEU A 66 -1.58 7.56 6.27
CA LEU A 66 -2.00 6.67 7.35
C LEU A 66 -3.40 7.00 7.90
N LEU A 67 -3.84 8.24 7.79
CA LEU A 67 -5.20 8.67 8.10
C LEU A 67 -6.19 8.45 6.96
N GLY A 68 -5.74 8.01 5.78
CA GLY A 68 -6.56 7.81 4.58
C GLY A 68 -6.74 9.07 3.74
N MET A 69 -5.87 10.07 3.89
CA MET A 69 -5.89 11.26 3.03
C MET A 69 -5.26 10.95 1.67
N LYS A 70 -5.89 11.43 0.61
CA LYS A 70 -5.38 11.38 -0.76
C LYS A 70 -4.30 12.47 -0.98
N PRO A 71 -3.47 12.39 -2.03
CA PRO A 71 -2.45 13.40 -2.33
C PRO A 71 -2.99 14.82 -2.52
N ASP A 72 -4.23 14.98 -2.91
CA ASP A 72 -4.94 16.24 -3.12
C ASP A 72 -5.83 16.69 -1.94
N ASP A 73 -5.81 15.94 -0.84
CA ASP A 73 -6.61 16.27 0.34
C ASP A 73 -6.15 17.58 0.98
N PRO A 74 -7.03 18.60 1.11
CA PRO A 74 -6.68 19.90 1.68
C PRO A 74 -6.24 19.83 3.15
N ARG A 75 -6.45 18.71 3.84
CA ARG A 75 -6.02 18.50 5.23
C ARG A 75 -4.56 18.04 5.34
N LEU A 76 -3.89 17.64 4.26
CA LEU A 76 -2.49 17.22 4.32
C LEU A 76 -1.56 18.19 5.06
N PRO A 77 -1.64 19.51 4.87
CA PRO A 77 -0.81 20.47 5.62
C PRO A 77 -1.02 20.40 7.13
N THR A 78 -2.19 19.96 7.60
CA THR A 78 -2.58 19.84 9.01
C THR A 78 -2.65 18.40 9.48
N ALA A 79 -2.04 17.45 8.78
CA ALA A 79 -2.13 16.02 9.05
C ALA A 79 -1.73 15.64 10.50
N PHE A 80 -0.83 16.37 11.13
CA PHE A 80 -0.45 16.12 12.52
C PHE A 80 -1.56 16.47 13.52
N ASP A 81 -2.32 17.54 13.26
CA ASP A 81 -3.48 17.89 14.08
C ASP A 81 -4.62 16.89 13.87
N GLU A 82 -4.80 16.45 12.64
CA GLU A 82 -5.77 15.40 12.29
C GLU A 82 -5.41 14.05 12.94
N ALA A 83 -4.12 13.69 12.99
CA ALA A 83 -3.64 12.50 13.68
C ALA A 83 -3.98 12.54 15.18
N LYS A 84 -3.76 13.69 15.81
CA LYS A 84 -4.13 13.87 17.21
C LYS A 84 -5.65 13.74 17.46
N LYS A 85 -6.47 14.30 16.56
CA LYS A 85 -7.93 14.17 16.62
C LYS A 85 -8.38 12.72 16.43
N ALA A 86 -7.74 11.98 15.53
CA ALA A 86 -8.02 10.58 15.25
C ALA A 86 -7.47 9.62 16.33
N GLY A 87 -6.68 10.09 17.28
CA GLY A 87 -6.06 9.26 18.31
C GLY A 87 -4.87 8.44 17.81
N LEU A 88 -4.30 8.77 16.63
CA LEU A 88 -3.10 8.14 16.12
C LEU A 88 -1.87 8.68 16.85
N THR A 89 -1.14 7.82 17.54
CA THR A 89 0.18 8.11 18.10
C THR A 89 1.26 7.68 17.12
N TYR A 90 2.26 8.52 16.87
CA TYR A 90 3.32 8.17 15.93
C TYR A 90 4.67 8.74 16.35
N THR A 91 5.74 8.13 15.84
CA THR A 91 7.11 8.62 15.88
C THR A 91 7.66 8.72 14.46
N ILE A 92 8.54 9.70 14.22
CA ILE A 92 9.25 9.84 12.95
C ILE A 92 10.73 9.98 13.28
N ASP A 93 11.56 9.14 12.68
CA ASP A 93 13.02 9.17 12.83
C ASP A 93 13.73 8.80 11.53
N GLU A 94 15.04 8.75 11.55
CA GLU A 94 15.88 8.38 10.41
C GLU A 94 16.38 6.95 10.55
N VAL A 95 16.47 6.23 9.43
CA VAL A 95 17.02 4.89 9.34
C VAL A 95 18.14 4.82 8.30
N LYS A 96 19.13 3.95 8.54
CA LYS A 96 20.15 3.60 7.54
C LYS A 96 19.79 2.29 6.87
N LEU A 97 19.52 2.34 5.57
CA LEU A 97 19.24 1.16 4.77
C LEU A 97 20.40 0.91 3.79
N ARG A 98 20.60 -0.34 3.39
CA ARG A 98 21.51 -0.71 2.31
C ARG A 98 20.70 -0.91 1.04
N ASP A 99 21.21 -0.41 -0.07
CA ASP A 99 20.66 -0.65 -1.42
C ASP A 99 19.18 -0.26 -1.59
N ALA A 100 18.72 0.77 -0.83
CA ALA A 100 17.35 1.29 -0.92
C ALA A 100 17.30 2.56 -1.79
N HIS A 101 16.13 2.81 -2.38
CA HIS A 101 15.87 4.05 -3.10
C HIS A 101 15.92 5.26 -2.15
N PRO A 102 16.49 6.43 -2.55
CA PRO A 102 16.61 7.59 -1.67
C PRO A 102 15.29 8.07 -1.03
N ASN A 103 14.16 7.88 -1.71
CA ASN A 103 12.83 8.27 -1.22
C ASN A 103 12.13 7.05 -0.59
N THR A 104 12.74 6.42 0.41
CA THR A 104 12.19 5.25 1.09
C THR A 104 11.71 5.59 2.49
N ALA A 105 10.56 5.03 2.87
CA ALA A 105 10.07 4.99 4.24
C ALA A 105 9.87 3.54 4.69
N VAL A 106 10.20 3.26 5.96
CA VAL A 106 9.77 2.04 6.65
C VAL A 106 8.68 2.45 7.63
N ILE A 107 7.52 1.80 7.55
CA ILE A 107 6.37 2.08 8.40
C ILE A 107 6.06 0.83 9.21
N GLU A 108 6.12 0.95 10.52
CA GLU A 108 5.59 -0.04 11.46
C GLU A 108 4.28 0.50 12.02
N ALA A 109 3.18 -0.20 11.81
CA ALA A 109 1.85 0.26 12.22
C ALA A 109 1.10 -0.81 13.01
N GLU A 110 0.26 -0.35 13.95
CA GLU A 110 -0.59 -1.20 14.77
C GLU A 110 -2.02 -0.64 14.81
N SER A 111 -3.00 -1.50 14.60
CA SER A 111 -4.44 -1.18 14.68
C SER A 111 -5.00 -1.44 16.08
N ALA A 112 -6.20 -0.94 16.34
CA ALA A 112 -6.87 -1.07 17.64
C ALA A 112 -7.15 -2.54 18.04
N ASP A 113 -7.30 -3.44 17.08
CA ASP A 113 -7.50 -4.89 17.29
C ASP A 113 -6.16 -5.65 17.46
N GLY A 114 -5.02 -4.94 17.47
CA GLY A 114 -3.69 -5.51 17.70
C GLY A 114 -3.01 -6.08 16.46
N ARG A 115 -3.56 -5.90 15.25
CA ARG A 115 -2.85 -6.24 14.02
C ARG A 115 -1.63 -5.36 13.87
N LYS A 116 -0.57 -5.93 13.32
CA LYS A 116 0.70 -5.24 13.08
C LYS A 116 1.12 -5.39 11.63
N LEU A 117 1.77 -4.36 11.14
CA LEU A 117 2.35 -4.30 9.79
C LEU A 117 3.75 -3.71 9.90
N SER A 118 4.70 -4.25 9.18
CA SER A 118 5.97 -3.61 8.87
C SER A 118 6.14 -3.54 7.35
N MET A 119 6.13 -2.35 6.79
CA MET A 119 6.23 -2.12 5.34
C MET A 119 7.39 -1.20 5.00
N GLN A 120 8.23 -1.60 4.06
CA GLN A 120 9.20 -0.74 3.41
C GLN A 120 8.72 -0.41 2.00
N ALA A 121 8.57 0.87 1.71
CA ALA A 121 8.16 1.32 0.38
C ALA A 121 8.92 2.57 -0.05
N SER A 122 9.03 2.74 -1.35
CA SER A 122 9.79 3.81 -1.99
C SER A 122 8.89 4.62 -2.93
N SER A 123 9.04 5.94 -2.93
CA SER A 123 8.47 6.79 -3.98
C SER A 123 9.43 6.83 -5.17
N ILE A 124 8.97 6.34 -6.32
CA ILE A 124 9.79 6.16 -7.54
C ILE A 124 9.57 7.26 -8.58
N GLY A 125 8.94 8.38 -8.18
CA GLY A 125 8.68 9.53 -9.03
C GLY A 125 7.26 9.56 -9.61
N GLY A 126 6.77 10.77 -9.95
CA GLY A 126 5.41 10.95 -10.50
C GLY A 126 4.28 10.55 -9.56
N GLY A 127 4.51 10.53 -8.25
CA GLY A 127 3.55 10.01 -7.27
C GLY A 127 3.45 8.47 -7.22
N ARG A 128 4.19 7.75 -8.06
CA ARG A 128 4.22 6.28 -8.04
C ARG A 128 5.05 5.76 -6.87
N ILE A 129 4.63 4.61 -6.35
CA ILE A 129 5.30 3.94 -5.24
C ILE A 129 5.71 2.51 -5.62
N MET A 130 6.62 1.94 -4.85
CA MET A 130 7.01 0.54 -4.92
C MET A 130 7.11 -0.01 -3.50
N VAL A 131 6.35 -1.04 -3.19
CA VAL A 131 6.50 -1.79 -1.94
C VAL A 131 7.63 -2.80 -2.13
N ASN A 132 8.67 -2.67 -1.30
CA ASN A 132 9.90 -3.45 -1.43
C ASN A 132 10.01 -4.55 -0.36
N LYS A 133 9.37 -4.35 0.80
CA LYS A 133 9.37 -5.33 1.88
C LYS A 133 8.07 -5.26 2.67
N LEU A 134 7.54 -6.42 3.06
CA LEU A 134 6.34 -6.56 3.86
C LEU A 134 6.55 -7.62 4.94
N ASP A 135 6.48 -7.21 6.21
CA ASP A 135 6.73 -8.05 7.40
C ASP A 135 8.00 -8.89 7.29
N GLY A 136 9.08 -8.25 6.85
CA GLY A 136 10.38 -8.87 6.68
C GLY A 136 10.58 -9.67 5.39
N ILE A 137 9.55 -9.87 4.57
CA ILE A 137 9.62 -10.54 3.27
C ILE A 137 9.91 -9.51 2.18
N GLU A 138 10.90 -9.76 1.33
CA GLU A 138 11.14 -8.96 0.14
C GLU A 138 10.02 -9.21 -0.88
N VAL A 139 9.39 -8.14 -1.34
CA VAL A 139 8.27 -8.15 -2.28
C VAL A 139 8.48 -7.08 -3.36
N ASN A 140 7.67 -7.12 -4.41
CA ASN A 140 7.74 -6.12 -5.47
C ASN A 140 6.34 -5.92 -6.07
N PHE A 141 5.62 -4.89 -5.64
CA PHE A 141 4.35 -4.46 -6.22
C PHE A 141 4.16 -2.96 -5.99
N ASN A 142 3.37 -2.32 -6.83
CA ASN A 142 3.36 -0.85 -6.91
C ASN A 142 1.98 -0.21 -6.69
N GLY A 143 0.93 -1.00 -6.49
CA GLY A 143 -0.42 -0.48 -6.30
C GLY A 143 -1.06 0.12 -7.56
N THR A 144 -0.53 -0.16 -8.76
CA THR A 144 -1.19 0.23 -10.02
C THR A 144 -2.37 -0.67 -10.38
N TYR A 145 -2.51 -1.77 -9.68
CA TYR A 145 -3.61 -2.73 -9.80
C TYR A 145 -4.33 -2.91 -8.47
N ASN A 146 -5.57 -3.33 -8.53
CA ASN A 146 -6.27 -3.88 -7.39
C ASN A 146 -5.48 -5.07 -6.85
N THR A 147 -5.10 -5.08 -5.59
CA THR A 147 -4.11 -6.03 -5.09
C THR A 147 -4.62 -6.78 -3.86
N LEU A 148 -4.68 -8.10 -3.97
CA LEU A 148 -4.88 -8.99 -2.84
C LEU A 148 -3.52 -9.36 -2.24
N VAL A 149 -3.38 -9.16 -0.93
CA VAL A 149 -2.23 -9.61 -0.15
C VAL A 149 -2.70 -10.69 0.82
N ILE A 150 -2.34 -11.92 0.53
CA ILE A 150 -2.84 -13.13 1.20
C ILE A 150 -1.71 -13.81 1.93
N ARG A 151 -1.86 -13.97 3.25
CA ARG A 151 -1.02 -14.88 4.04
C ARG A 151 -1.70 -16.22 4.10
N ASN A 152 -1.00 -17.24 3.72
CA ASN A 152 -1.50 -18.60 3.74
C ASN A 152 -0.47 -19.57 4.32
N LEU A 153 -0.94 -20.70 4.79
CA LEU A 153 -0.07 -21.82 5.13
C LEU A 153 0.45 -22.44 3.84
N ASP A 154 1.76 -22.75 3.78
CA ASP A 154 2.43 -23.38 2.62
C ASP A 154 1.98 -24.85 2.49
N TYR A 155 0.68 -25.06 2.21
CA TYR A 155 0.07 -26.35 1.92
C TYR A 155 -0.26 -26.49 0.44
N TYR A 156 -0.39 -27.74 -0.01
CA TYR A 156 -0.90 -28.03 -1.34
C TYR A 156 -2.28 -27.41 -1.51
N SER A 157 -2.48 -26.67 -2.60
CA SER A 157 -3.79 -26.20 -3.08
C SER A 157 -4.29 -24.82 -2.64
N SER A 158 -3.63 -24.08 -1.76
CA SER A 158 -4.10 -22.72 -1.41
C SER A 158 -4.17 -21.80 -2.64
N GLU A 159 -3.15 -21.87 -3.49
CA GLU A 159 -3.07 -21.10 -4.74
C GLU A 159 -4.18 -21.50 -5.72
N ALA A 160 -4.37 -22.82 -5.89
CA ALA A 160 -5.39 -23.33 -6.79
C ALA A 160 -6.80 -22.94 -6.33
N ALA A 161 -7.07 -22.97 -5.01
CA ALA A 161 -8.36 -22.55 -4.46
C ALA A 161 -8.62 -21.07 -4.75
N VAL A 162 -7.65 -20.20 -4.46
CA VAL A 162 -7.79 -18.75 -4.69
C VAL A 162 -7.99 -18.45 -6.18
N THR A 163 -7.13 -18.97 -7.05
CA THR A 163 -7.22 -18.71 -8.50
C THR A 163 -8.49 -19.27 -9.12
N THR A 164 -9.00 -20.43 -8.64
CA THR A 164 -10.29 -20.97 -9.06
C THR A 164 -11.44 -20.04 -8.70
N ILE A 165 -11.45 -19.51 -7.47
CA ILE A 165 -12.50 -18.59 -7.04
C ILE A 165 -12.43 -17.26 -7.81
N LEU A 166 -11.23 -16.70 -8.03
CA LEU A 166 -11.08 -15.51 -8.87
C LEU A 166 -11.64 -15.73 -10.28
N SER A 167 -11.36 -16.90 -10.88
CA SER A 167 -11.90 -17.29 -12.19
C SER A 167 -13.42 -17.39 -12.17
N GLN A 168 -14.03 -17.98 -11.13
CA GLN A 168 -15.48 -18.07 -10.97
C GLN A 168 -16.13 -16.68 -10.84
N PHE A 169 -15.45 -15.75 -10.20
CA PHE A 169 -15.87 -14.34 -10.09
C PHE A 169 -15.59 -13.53 -11.37
N ARG A 170 -15.02 -14.14 -12.40
CA ARG A 170 -14.58 -13.48 -13.64
C ARG A 170 -13.57 -12.36 -13.41
N ILE A 171 -12.69 -12.54 -12.44
CA ILE A 171 -11.62 -11.62 -12.11
C ILE A 171 -10.36 -12.10 -12.82
N ASN A 172 -9.79 -11.25 -13.68
CA ASN A 172 -8.56 -11.52 -14.40
C ASN A 172 -7.34 -11.19 -13.54
N ILE A 173 -6.37 -12.10 -13.50
CA ILE A 173 -5.11 -11.93 -12.79
C ILE A 173 -4.10 -11.29 -13.74
N ALA A 174 -3.67 -10.06 -13.44
CA ALA A 174 -2.64 -9.34 -14.17
C ALA A 174 -1.24 -9.83 -13.78
N ASN A 175 -1.01 -10.06 -12.49
CA ASN A 175 0.23 -10.60 -11.96
C ASN A 175 -0.03 -11.41 -10.70
N MET A 176 0.79 -12.42 -10.45
CA MET A 176 0.75 -13.21 -9.23
C MET A 176 2.16 -13.57 -8.80
N SER A 177 2.48 -13.29 -7.55
CA SER A 177 3.77 -13.58 -6.95
C SER A 177 3.62 -14.28 -5.62
N MET A 178 4.49 -15.25 -5.35
CA MET A 178 4.53 -15.97 -4.10
C MET A 178 5.89 -15.85 -3.43
N TYR A 179 5.85 -15.56 -2.15
CA TYR A 179 7.02 -15.39 -1.31
C TYR A 179 6.91 -16.27 -0.07
N ARG A 180 8.00 -16.86 0.37
CA ARG A 180 8.06 -17.66 1.60
C ARG A 180 9.43 -17.58 2.25
N HIS A 181 9.45 -17.59 3.57
CA HIS A 181 10.72 -17.68 4.32
C HIS A 181 11.29 -19.10 4.32
N LYS A 182 10.43 -20.11 4.50
CA LYS A 182 10.82 -21.51 4.56
C LYS A 182 9.68 -22.40 4.07
N ARG A 183 10.05 -23.58 3.59
CA ARG A 183 9.11 -24.62 3.16
C ARG A 183 8.26 -25.11 4.33
N GLY A 184 6.94 -25.23 4.11
CA GLY A 184 5.96 -25.71 5.11
C GLY A 184 5.64 -24.71 6.22
N GLY A 185 5.99 -23.43 6.05
CA GLY A 185 5.65 -22.34 6.96
C GLY A 185 4.49 -21.51 6.45
N GLU A 186 4.51 -20.22 6.78
CA GLU A 186 3.62 -19.24 6.15
C GLU A 186 4.24 -18.77 4.83
N SER A 187 3.38 -18.53 3.87
CA SER A 187 3.71 -17.88 2.60
C SER A 187 2.86 -16.62 2.40
N LEU A 188 3.38 -15.73 1.59
CA LEU A 188 2.74 -14.49 1.20
C LEU A 188 2.46 -14.56 -0.30
N MET A 189 1.19 -14.48 -0.68
CA MET A 189 0.73 -14.44 -2.05
C MET A 189 0.24 -13.03 -2.36
N ILE A 190 0.78 -12.41 -3.39
CA ILE A 190 0.36 -11.11 -3.90
C ILE A 190 -0.24 -11.34 -5.26
N ILE A 191 -1.52 -10.96 -5.42
CA ILE A 191 -2.27 -11.12 -6.66
C ILE A 191 -2.78 -9.73 -7.07
N GLU A 192 -2.28 -9.26 -8.19
CA GLU A 192 -2.70 -8.03 -8.83
C GLU A 192 -3.75 -8.38 -9.89
N VAL A 193 -4.90 -7.71 -9.86
CA VAL A 193 -6.06 -8.02 -10.71
C VAL A 193 -6.56 -6.78 -11.43
N ASP A 194 -7.18 -7.00 -12.59
CA ASP A 194 -7.70 -5.90 -13.43
C ASP A 194 -9.00 -5.32 -12.87
N GLN A 195 -9.89 -6.17 -12.34
CA GLN A 195 -11.21 -5.76 -11.89
C GLN A 195 -11.21 -5.41 -10.40
N HIS A 196 -12.13 -4.54 -10.02
CA HIS A 196 -12.50 -4.32 -8.63
C HIS A 196 -13.08 -5.62 -8.01
N ILE A 197 -12.68 -5.92 -6.78
CA ILE A 197 -13.18 -7.07 -6.02
C ILE A 197 -14.13 -6.57 -4.94
N LYS A 198 -15.37 -7.03 -4.98
CA LYS A 198 -16.40 -6.63 -4.02
C LYS A 198 -16.07 -7.13 -2.60
N PRO A 199 -16.47 -6.40 -1.55
CA PRO A 199 -16.17 -6.78 -0.16
C PRO A 199 -16.62 -8.20 0.21
N GLU A 200 -17.76 -8.66 -0.31
CA GLU A 200 -18.25 -10.03 -0.10
C GLU A 200 -17.35 -11.08 -0.77
N GLN A 201 -16.78 -10.78 -1.93
CA GLN A 201 -15.84 -11.66 -2.62
C GLN A 201 -14.50 -11.72 -1.89
N VAL A 202 -13.98 -10.59 -1.40
CA VAL A 202 -12.80 -10.51 -0.55
C VAL A 202 -13.00 -11.36 0.71
N SER A 203 -14.15 -11.17 1.39
CA SER A 203 -14.50 -11.95 2.57
C SER A 203 -14.59 -13.45 2.29
N PHE A 204 -15.15 -13.84 1.15
CA PHE A 204 -15.26 -15.25 0.75
C PHE A 204 -13.86 -15.86 0.53
N ILE A 205 -12.98 -15.17 -0.19
CA ILE A 205 -11.60 -15.64 -0.42
C ILE A 205 -10.86 -15.78 0.92
N GLY A 206 -11.03 -14.83 1.84
CA GLY A 206 -10.39 -14.86 3.15
C GLY A 206 -10.82 -16.04 4.05
N GLN A 207 -11.94 -16.71 3.73
CA GLN A 207 -12.46 -17.88 4.47
C GLN A 207 -12.02 -19.21 3.84
N LEU A 208 -11.27 -19.20 2.74
CA LEU A 208 -10.78 -20.43 2.12
C LEU A 208 -9.82 -21.18 3.07
N PRO A 209 -9.85 -22.52 3.06
CA PRO A 209 -8.94 -23.33 3.87
C PRO A 209 -7.46 -22.97 3.62
N GLY A 210 -6.70 -22.79 4.69
CA GLY A 210 -5.27 -22.45 4.62
C GLY A 210 -4.97 -20.97 4.53
N ILE A 211 -5.98 -20.09 4.33
CA ILE A 211 -5.77 -18.64 4.40
C ILE A 211 -5.70 -18.21 5.87
N VAL A 212 -4.63 -17.54 6.24
CA VAL A 212 -4.38 -17.00 7.59
C VAL A 212 -4.94 -15.60 7.71
N SER A 213 -4.66 -14.76 6.71
CA SER A 213 -5.24 -13.42 6.60
C SER A 213 -5.24 -12.96 5.16
N LEU A 214 -6.14 -12.03 4.84
CA LEU A 214 -6.24 -11.38 3.55
C LEU A 214 -6.47 -9.89 3.78
N THR A 215 -5.71 -9.07 3.06
CA THR A 215 -5.98 -7.63 2.90
C THR A 215 -6.13 -7.32 1.42
N TYR A 216 -6.98 -6.36 1.12
CA TYR A 216 -7.25 -5.90 -0.23
C TYR A 216 -6.93 -4.42 -0.34
N TYR A 217 -6.05 -4.07 -1.27
CA TYR A 217 -5.80 -2.71 -1.68
C TYR A 217 -6.68 -2.42 -2.89
N ASP A 218 -7.59 -1.47 -2.73
CA ASP A 218 -8.48 -1.01 -3.80
C ASP A 218 -7.86 0.20 -4.49
N LYS A 219 -7.47 0.02 -5.75
CA LYS A 219 -6.91 1.11 -6.55
C LYS A 219 -7.93 2.23 -6.78
N GLU A 220 -9.23 1.90 -6.91
CA GLU A 220 -10.29 2.87 -7.22
C GLU A 220 -10.55 3.84 -6.07
N GLU A 221 -10.31 3.41 -4.81
CA GLU A 221 -10.37 4.31 -3.67
C GLU A 221 -9.28 5.40 -3.70
N ASP A 222 -8.17 5.15 -4.40
CA ASP A 222 -7.05 6.11 -4.53
C ASP A 222 -7.12 6.96 -5.80
N ASP A 223 -7.89 6.58 -6.83
CA ASP A 223 -7.83 7.17 -8.16
C ASP A 223 -9.20 7.73 -8.64
N ASP A 224 -9.72 8.74 -7.97
CA ASP A 224 -10.87 9.53 -8.48
C ASP A 224 -10.49 10.44 -9.68
N GLY A 225 -9.40 10.18 -10.37
CA GLY A 225 -8.79 11.09 -11.34
C GLY A 225 -8.71 10.64 -12.79
N ALA A 226 -9.18 9.44 -13.21
CA ALA A 226 -9.29 9.10 -14.62
C ALA A 226 -10.14 7.84 -14.83
N GLY A 227 -11.44 7.98 -14.77
CA GLY A 227 -12.35 6.96 -15.26
C GLY A 227 -12.27 6.90 -16.79
N PHE A 228 -11.58 5.95 -17.36
CA PHE A 228 -11.89 5.46 -18.69
C PHE A 228 -12.95 4.38 -18.54
N ASP A 229 -14.17 4.73 -18.92
CA ASP A 229 -15.26 3.80 -19.19
C ASP A 229 -14.86 2.96 -20.42
N GLU A 230 -14.28 1.80 -20.22
CA GLU A 230 -14.16 0.78 -21.28
C GLU A 230 -15.51 0.08 -21.40
N GLY A 231 -16.47 0.79 -21.96
CA GLY A 231 -17.63 0.19 -22.57
C GLY A 231 -17.23 -0.57 -23.83
N ASP A 232 -17.68 -1.81 -23.92
CA ASP A 232 -17.80 -2.65 -25.11
C ASP A 232 -16.50 -3.24 -25.72
N ILE A 233 -16.12 -4.41 -25.27
CA ILE A 233 -15.78 -5.52 -26.19
C ILE A 233 -16.52 -6.77 -25.75
#